data_90bdd5b74ac3e081a456a6d3b3bb1c99
#
_entry.id   90bdd5b74ac3e081a456a6d3b3bb1c99
#
_cell.length_a   1.000
_cell.length_b   1.000
_cell.length_c   1.000
_cell.angle_alpha   90.00
_cell.angle_beta   90.00
_cell.angle_gamma   90.00
#
_symmetry.space_group_name_H-M   'P 1'
#
loop_
_entity.id
_entity.type
_entity.pdbx_description
1 polymer ?
#
loop_
_entity_poly.entity_id
_entity_poly.type
_entity_poly.pdbx_seq_one_letter_code
_entity_poly.pdbx_strand_id
1 'polypeptide(L)'
;MKKTLALLLGAYLWAATPAFSQEHPLDPLSEAELNTMVQVLKDDGRLPEGSLYPIAVLNEPPKKEVLAWKPGDPLKREAFVVALDRKANKTFEAVVDLSDGKVVSWKHIPDVQPGVLVEEFESPRKVVLADPRVHAAIEKRGLKLEEVQVDTWASGILDDEERASGARLLRCLFYHRPPGHKNPHHRPIEGLVAVVDLAKDEVVQLVDTGVVPTVPASKKGELDESAQPSLREKPST
;
A
#
# COMPACT_ATOMS: atom_id res chain seq x y z
N MET A 1 -29.83 61.22 -24.42
CA MET A 1 -29.69 60.55 -23.10
C MET A 1 -28.83 59.28 -23.32
N LYS A 2 -27.52 59.34 -23.03
CA LYS A 2 -26.58 58.23 -23.20
C LYS A 2 -26.44 57.57 -21.83
N LYS A 3 -26.85 56.30 -21.70
CA LYS A 3 -26.64 55.49 -20.48
C LYS A 3 -25.26 54.78 -20.56
N THR A 4 -24.38 55.18 -19.71
CA THR A 4 -23.06 54.55 -19.54
C THR A 4 -23.22 53.35 -18.62
N LEU A 5 -22.93 52.15 -19.14
CA LEU A 5 -22.93 50.91 -18.37
C LEU A 5 -21.52 50.70 -17.81
N ALA A 6 -21.40 50.78 -16.50
CA ALA A 6 -20.13 50.48 -15.80
C ALA A 6 -20.02 48.98 -15.56
N LEU A 7 -19.01 48.33 -16.19
CA LEU A 7 -18.61 46.94 -15.90
C LEU A 7 -17.76 46.94 -14.64
N LEU A 8 -18.25 46.32 -13.58
CA LEU A 8 -17.48 45.97 -12.39
C LEU A 8 -16.74 44.65 -12.65
N LEU A 9 -15.45 44.73 -12.94
CA LEU A 9 -14.54 43.55 -12.89
C LEU A 9 -14.29 43.16 -11.43
N GLY A 10 -14.94 42.10 -10.98
CA GLY A 10 -14.60 41.46 -9.72
C GLY A 10 -13.29 40.69 -9.84
N ALA A 11 -12.22 41.19 -9.26
CA ALA A 11 -10.97 40.43 -9.11
C ALA A 11 -11.19 39.35 -8.04
N TYR A 12 -11.31 38.09 -8.45
CA TYR A 12 -11.19 36.95 -7.55
C TYR A 12 -9.73 36.84 -7.14
N LEU A 13 -9.40 37.30 -5.93
CA LEU A 13 -8.17 36.92 -5.24
C LEU A 13 -8.28 35.44 -4.88
N TRP A 14 -7.65 34.57 -5.66
CA TRP A 14 -7.33 33.23 -5.23
C TRP A 14 -6.33 33.38 -4.06
N ALA A 15 -6.82 33.14 -2.84
CA ALA A 15 -5.97 32.92 -1.70
C ALA A 15 -5.16 31.65 -1.99
N ALA A 16 -3.91 31.81 -2.40
CA ALA A 16 -2.95 30.71 -2.45
C ALA A 16 -2.86 30.19 -1.00
N THR A 17 -3.32 28.98 -0.78
CA THR A 17 -2.99 28.24 0.45
C THR A 17 -1.47 28.26 0.57
N PRO A 18 -0.91 28.63 1.74
CA PRO A 18 0.55 28.59 1.91
C PRO A 18 0.97 27.14 1.64
N ALA A 19 1.72 26.92 0.58
CA ALA A 19 2.49 25.70 0.46
C ALA A 19 3.36 25.66 1.72
N PHE A 20 3.30 24.59 2.51
CA PHE A 20 4.21 24.39 3.61
C PHE A 20 5.63 24.54 3.04
N SER A 21 6.27 25.67 3.28
CA SER A 21 7.67 25.83 2.96
C SER A 21 8.45 24.94 3.92
N GLN A 22 9.32 24.08 3.38
CA GLN A 22 10.25 23.36 4.24
C GLN A 22 11.18 24.38 4.89
N GLU A 23 11.02 24.51 6.19
CA GLU A 23 11.77 25.49 7.00
C GLU A 23 12.87 24.84 7.83
N HIS A 24 12.87 23.48 7.88
CA HIS A 24 13.81 22.73 8.69
C HIS A 24 14.41 21.54 7.89
N PRO A 25 15.70 21.16 8.13
CA PRO A 25 16.34 20.05 7.43
C PRO A 25 15.64 18.68 7.57
N LEU A 26 14.88 18.49 8.64
CA LEU A 26 14.14 17.24 8.92
C LEU A 26 12.67 17.30 8.53
N ASP A 27 12.22 18.37 7.88
CA ASP A 27 10.83 18.38 7.38
C ASP A 27 10.62 17.25 6.38
N PRO A 28 9.47 16.56 6.43
CA PRO A 28 9.17 15.50 5.49
C PRO A 28 9.19 16.00 4.05
N LEU A 29 9.36 15.09 3.08
CA LEU A 29 9.29 15.44 1.67
C LEU A 29 7.91 16.01 1.34
N SER A 30 7.88 17.11 0.61
CA SER A 30 6.68 17.68 0.03
C SER A 30 6.20 16.87 -1.17
N GLU A 31 4.95 17.08 -1.57
CA GLU A 31 4.42 16.51 -2.81
C GLU A 31 5.27 16.91 -4.03
N ALA A 32 5.71 18.16 -4.11
CA ALA A 32 6.57 18.63 -5.20
C ALA A 32 7.92 17.89 -5.23
N GLU A 33 8.53 17.65 -4.07
CA GLU A 33 9.78 16.89 -3.95
C GLU A 33 9.59 15.41 -4.31
N LEU A 34 8.48 14.79 -3.89
CA LEU A 34 8.14 13.43 -4.29
C LEU A 34 7.95 13.31 -5.81
N ASN A 35 7.27 14.27 -6.43
CA ASN A 35 7.10 14.31 -7.88
C ASN A 35 8.45 14.51 -8.61
N THR A 36 9.31 15.37 -8.10
CA THR A 36 10.68 15.57 -8.62
C THR A 36 11.47 14.28 -8.54
N MET A 37 11.46 13.60 -7.39
CA MET A 37 12.13 12.30 -7.20
C MET A 37 11.67 11.27 -8.23
N VAL A 38 10.35 11.11 -8.42
CA VAL A 38 9.79 10.18 -9.42
C VAL A 38 10.25 10.54 -10.83
N GLN A 39 10.25 11.83 -11.18
CA GLN A 39 10.71 12.27 -12.50
C GLN A 39 12.19 11.99 -12.72
N VAL A 40 13.03 12.28 -11.74
CA VAL A 40 14.48 11.99 -11.80
C VAL A 40 14.75 10.51 -11.99
N LEU A 41 14.03 9.64 -11.28
CA LEU A 41 14.17 8.18 -11.42
C LEU A 41 13.70 7.67 -12.79
N LYS A 42 12.65 8.27 -13.36
CA LYS A 42 12.20 7.96 -14.72
C LYS A 42 13.23 8.40 -15.79
N ASP A 43 13.75 9.62 -15.65
CA ASP A 43 14.72 10.17 -16.58
C ASP A 43 16.08 9.46 -16.52
N ASP A 44 16.45 8.93 -15.35
CA ASP A 44 17.63 8.07 -15.17
C ASP A 44 17.55 6.78 -15.97
N GLY A 45 16.34 6.25 -16.22
CA GLY A 45 16.07 5.15 -17.13
C GLY A 45 16.49 3.75 -16.64
N ARG A 46 16.98 3.62 -15.40
CA ARG A 46 17.35 2.29 -14.83
C ARG A 46 16.16 1.42 -14.47
N LEU A 47 14.99 2.02 -14.21
CA LEU A 47 13.78 1.32 -13.86
C LEU A 47 12.82 1.28 -15.06
N PRO A 48 12.19 0.14 -15.33
CA PRO A 48 11.16 0.04 -16.34
C PRO A 48 9.90 0.81 -15.94
N GLU A 49 9.09 1.16 -16.93
CA GLU A 49 7.77 1.72 -16.70
C GLU A 49 6.91 0.77 -15.85
N GLY A 50 6.17 1.33 -14.90
CA GLY A 50 5.34 0.57 -13.96
C GLY A 50 6.10 0.04 -12.74
N SER A 51 7.36 0.46 -12.54
CA SER A 51 8.06 0.22 -11.27
C SER A 51 7.36 0.90 -10.11
N LEU A 52 7.44 0.30 -8.92
CA LEU A 52 6.81 0.79 -7.70
C LEU A 52 7.85 1.40 -6.76
N TYR A 53 7.38 2.30 -5.89
CA TYR A 53 8.20 2.97 -4.89
C TYR A 53 7.64 2.74 -3.48
N PRO A 54 7.85 1.54 -2.89
CA PRO A 54 7.30 1.18 -1.59
C PRO A 54 7.75 2.09 -0.44
N ILE A 55 8.91 2.71 -0.57
CA ILE A 55 9.42 3.69 0.38
C ILE A 55 9.95 4.89 -0.40
N ALA A 56 9.49 6.08 -0.02
CA ALA A 56 10.01 7.35 -0.49
C ALA A 56 9.97 8.33 0.69
N VAL A 57 11.13 8.57 1.29
CA VAL A 57 11.27 9.39 2.49
C VAL A 57 12.44 10.35 2.37
N LEU A 58 12.47 11.35 3.25
CA LEU A 58 13.65 12.20 3.37
C LEU A 58 14.89 11.34 3.69
N ASN A 59 15.95 11.50 2.91
CA ASN A 59 17.28 11.05 3.31
C ASN A 59 17.84 12.05 4.30
N GLU A 60 17.66 11.77 5.59
CA GLU A 60 18.00 12.71 6.66
C GLU A 60 19.49 13.08 6.60
N PRO A 61 19.82 14.38 6.67
CA PRO A 61 21.20 14.80 6.76
C PRO A 61 21.85 14.33 8.07
N PRO A 62 23.18 14.21 8.11
CA PRO A 62 23.90 13.82 9.32
C PRO A 62 23.54 14.71 10.51
N LYS A 63 23.35 14.10 11.68
CA LYS A 63 22.96 14.81 12.92
C LYS A 63 23.80 16.06 13.20
N LYS A 64 25.11 16.03 12.89
CA LYS A 64 26.00 17.19 13.06
C LYS A 64 25.57 18.38 12.20
N GLU A 65 25.14 18.14 10.98
CA GLU A 65 24.68 19.15 10.04
C GLU A 65 23.36 19.74 10.51
N VAL A 66 22.41 18.88 10.92
CA VAL A 66 21.12 19.32 11.48
C VAL A 66 21.31 20.22 12.70
N LEU A 67 22.19 19.84 13.62
CA LEU A 67 22.47 20.63 14.83
C LEU A 67 23.22 21.95 14.57
N ALA A 68 23.95 22.05 13.47
CA ALA A 68 24.64 23.26 13.08
C ALA A 68 23.77 24.24 12.27
N TRP A 69 22.69 23.72 11.65
CA TRP A 69 21.81 24.49 10.78
C TRP A 69 21.07 25.60 11.55
N LYS A 70 20.85 26.72 10.91
CA LYS A 70 20.08 27.86 11.43
C LYS A 70 19.05 28.30 10.39
N PRO A 71 17.90 28.86 10.83
CA PRO A 71 16.90 29.41 9.91
C PRO A 71 17.52 30.37 8.90
N GLY A 72 17.33 30.08 7.61
CA GLY A 72 17.90 30.81 6.48
C GLY A 72 19.16 30.18 5.87
N ASP A 73 19.76 29.18 6.50
CA ASP A 73 20.83 28.42 5.87
C ASP A 73 20.27 27.56 4.71
N PRO A 74 21.10 27.28 3.68
CA PRO A 74 20.70 26.39 2.59
C PRO A 74 20.29 25.02 3.10
N LEU A 75 19.22 24.46 2.54
CA LEU A 75 18.77 23.11 2.80
C LEU A 75 19.20 22.19 1.66
N LYS A 76 20.06 21.20 1.96
CA LYS A 76 20.30 20.10 1.05
C LYS A 76 19.17 19.09 1.24
N ARG A 77 18.41 18.83 0.18
CA ARG A 77 17.27 17.94 0.21
C ARG A 77 17.55 16.72 -0.65
N GLU A 78 17.52 15.57 -0.04
CA GLU A 78 17.69 14.28 -0.71
C GLU A 78 16.51 13.36 -0.35
N ALA A 79 16.09 12.52 -1.31
CA ALA A 79 15.12 11.47 -1.07
C ALA A 79 15.82 10.12 -1.00
N PHE A 80 15.54 9.33 0.05
CA PHE A 80 15.83 7.90 0.08
C PHE A 80 14.64 7.14 -0.48
N VAL A 81 14.90 6.23 -1.40
CA VAL A 81 13.88 5.50 -2.15
C VAL A 81 14.18 4.02 -2.13
N VAL A 82 13.18 3.20 -1.82
CA VAL A 82 13.17 1.79 -2.18
C VAL A 82 12.31 1.65 -3.42
N ALA A 83 12.89 1.09 -4.48
CA ALA A 83 12.22 0.89 -5.75
C ALA A 83 12.11 -0.61 -6.08
N LEU A 84 10.98 -1.01 -6.65
CA LEU A 84 10.72 -2.38 -7.08
C LEU A 84 10.48 -2.44 -8.59
N ASP A 85 11.36 -3.11 -9.31
CA ASP A 85 11.07 -3.60 -10.65
C ASP A 85 10.18 -4.84 -10.54
N ARG A 86 8.88 -4.68 -10.77
CA ARG A 86 7.89 -5.78 -10.67
C ARG A 86 8.14 -6.89 -11.67
N LYS A 87 8.64 -6.57 -12.88
CA LYS A 87 8.82 -7.57 -13.93
C LYS A 87 10.03 -8.46 -13.66
N ALA A 88 11.13 -7.85 -13.21
CA ALA A 88 12.33 -8.57 -12.86
C ALA A 88 12.32 -9.06 -11.40
N ASN A 89 11.33 -8.64 -10.59
CA ASN A 89 11.24 -8.89 -9.16
C ASN A 89 12.54 -8.50 -8.42
N LYS A 90 13.03 -7.28 -8.71
CA LYS A 90 14.29 -6.77 -8.15
C LYS A 90 14.05 -5.54 -7.31
N THR A 91 14.65 -5.52 -6.13
CA THR A 91 14.60 -4.41 -5.20
C THR A 91 15.86 -3.56 -5.30
N PHE A 92 15.68 -2.25 -5.33
CA PHE A 92 16.77 -1.29 -5.37
C PHE A 92 16.60 -0.26 -4.25
N GLU A 93 17.72 0.17 -3.69
CA GLU A 93 17.79 1.39 -2.88
C GLU A 93 18.45 2.49 -3.70
N ALA A 94 17.87 3.68 -3.63
CA ALA A 94 18.41 4.86 -4.30
C ALA A 94 18.41 6.07 -3.38
N VAL A 95 19.34 6.99 -3.62
CA VAL A 95 19.31 8.34 -3.07
C VAL A 95 19.24 9.32 -4.23
N VAL A 96 18.28 10.23 -4.19
CA VAL A 96 18.04 11.25 -5.20
C VAL A 96 18.30 12.61 -4.59
N ASP A 97 19.25 13.36 -5.15
CA ASP A 97 19.43 14.77 -4.85
C ASP A 97 18.32 15.57 -5.56
N LEU A 98 17.46 16.18 -4.77
CA LEU A 98 16.28 16.91 -5.27
C LEU A 98 16.64 18.30 -5.80
N SER A 99 17.74 18.88 -5.32
CA SER A 99 18.21 20.19 -5.76
C SER A 99 18.90 20.13 -7.13
N ASP A 100 19.75 19.11 -7.32
CA ASP A 100 20.48 18.89 -8.57
C ASP A 100 19.69 18.02 -9.57
N GLY A 101 18.60 17.40 -9.15
CA GLY A 101 17.78 16.54 -10.02
C GLY A 101 18.53 15.31 -10.53
N LYS A 102 19.29 14.63 -9.66
CA LYS A 102 20.12 13.48 -10.07
C LYS A 102 20.10 12.34 -9.05
N VAL A 103 20.31 11.13 -9.53
CA VAL A 103 20.53 9.94 -8.68
C VAL A 103 21.98 9.93 -8.21
N VAL A 104 22.19 10.06 -6.89
CA VAL A 104 23.53 10.10 -6.27
C VAL A 104 23.96 8.73 -5.73
N SER A 105 23.02 7.83 -5.48
CA SER A 105 23.29 6.45 -5.09
C SER A 105 22.26 5.52 -5.70
N TRP A 106 22.74 4.34 -6.14
CA TRP A 106 21.90 3.29 -6.69
C TRP A 106 22.47 1.93 -6.35
N LYS A 107 21.69 1.08 -5.68
CA LYS A 107 22.13 -0.22 -5.22
C LYS A 107 21.05 -1.27 -5.42
N HIS A 108 21.37 -2.36 -6.12
CA HIS A 108 20.53 -3.56 -6.12
C HIS A 108 20.68 -4.29 -4.79
N ILE A 109 19.55 -4.62 -4.15
CA ILE A 109 19.52 -5.38 -2.90
C ILE A 109 18.97 -6.77 -3.22
N PRO A 110 19.84 -7.78 -3.32
CA PRO A 110 19.40 -9.13 -3.68
C PRO A 110 18.64 -9.79 -2.52
N ASP A 111 17.79 -10.75 -2.85
CA ASP A 111 17.10 -11.66 -1.93
C ASP A 111 16.22 -10.96 -0.87
N VAL A 112 15.74 -9.75 -1.19
CA VAL A 112 14.81 -9.02 -0.34
C VAL A 112 13.58 -8.59 -1.11
N GLN A 113 12.45 -8.55 -0.43
CA GLN A 113 11.19 -8.02 -0.93
C GLN A 113 10.81 -6.76 -0.12
N PRO A 114 10.48 -5.66 -0.77
CA PRO A 114 10.01 -4.48 -0.05
C PRO A 114 8.59 -4.69 0.49
N GLY A 115 8.13 -3.77 1.34
CA GLY A 115 6.76 -3.76 1.84
C GLY A 115 5.73 -3.85 0.72
N VAL A 116 4.59 -4.47 1.03
CA VAL A 116 3.47 -4.60 0.08
C VAL A 116 2.73 -3.27 -0.01
N LEU A 117 2.44 -2.81 -1.21
CA LEU A 117 1.68 -1.61 -1.47
C LEU A 117 0.17 -1.89 -1.48
N VAL A 118 -0.64 -0.86 -1.22
CA VAL A 118 -2.10 -0.98 -1.14
C VAL A 118 -2.69 -1.56 -2.43
N GLU A 119 -2.21 -1.14 -3.59
CA GLU A 119 -2.65 -1.66 -4.89
C GLU A 119 -2.33 -3.15 -5.10
N GLU A 120 -1.34 -3.69 -4.41
CA GLU A 120 -0.96 -5.09 -4.51
C GLU A 120 -1.89 -6.03 -3.71
N PHE A 121 -2.76 -5.51 -2.85
CA PHE A 121 -3.73 -6.32 -2.11
C PHE A 121 -4.99 -6.68 -2.91
N GLU A 122 -5.30 -5.94 -3.97
CA GLU A 122 -6.50 -6.16 -4.78
C GLU A 122 -6.36 -7.28 -5.82
N SER A 123 -5.18 -7.41 -6.44
CA SER A 123 -4.93 -8.43 -7.47
C SER A 123 -5.10 -9.86 -6.92
N PRO A 124 -4.47 -10.25 -5.80
CA PRO A 124 -4.57 -11.61 -5.26
C PRO A 124 -6.00 -12.07 -4.99
N ARG A 125 -6.85 -11.16 -4.51
CA ARG A 125 -8.26 -11.47 -4.26
C ARG A 125 -8.96 -11.95 -5.54
N LYS A 126 -8.75 -11.27 -6.65
CA LYS A 126 -9.36 -11.63 -7.95
C LYS A 126 -8.81 -12.97 -8.45
N VAL A 127 -7.50 -13.15 -8.36
CA VAL A 127 -6.80 -14.36 -8.77
C VAL A 127 -7.31 -15.57 -7.98
N VAL A 128 -7.37 -15.46 -6.67
CA VAL A 128 -7.82 -16.53 -5.78
C VAL A 128 -9.29 -16.89 -5.99
N LEU A 129 -10.17 -15.89 -6.16
CA LEU A 129 -11.59 -16.14 -6.40
C LEU A 129 -11.87 -16.68 -7.83
N ALA A 130 -10.91 -16.63 -8.74
CA ALA A 130 -11.01 -17.24 -10.07
C ALA A 130 -10.43 -18.67 -10.12
N ASP A 131 -9.68 -19.11 -9.10
CA ASP A 131 -9.00 -20.40 -9.11
C ASP A 131 -9.96 -21.57 -8.85
N PRO A 132 -10.10 -22.56 -9.76
CA PRO A 132 -11.00 -23.69 -9.60
C PRO A 132 -10.71 -24.55 -8.37
N ARG A 133 -9.47 -24.62 -7.90
CA ARG A 133 -9.08 -25.35 -6.69
C ARG A 133 -9.67 -24.70 -5.44
N VAL A 134 -9.72 -23.38 -5.42
CA VAL A 134 -10.35 -22.60 -4.34
C VAL A 134 -11.86 -22.84 -4.36
N HIS A 135 -12.51 -22.82 -5.54
CA HIS A 135 -13.94 -23.14 -5.66
C HIS A 135 -14.26 -24.50 -5.03
N ALA A 136 -13.52 -25.55 -5.46
CA ALA A 136 -13.72 -26.89 -4.92
C ALA A 136 -13.50 -26.98 -3.40
N ALA A 137 -12.51 -26.24 -2.88
CA ALA A 137 -12.24 -26.20 -1.44
C ALA A 137 -13.34 -25.49 -0.64
N ILE A 138 -13.97 -24.46 -1.20
CA ILE A 138 -15.11 -23.76 -0.59
C ILE A 138 -16.36 -24.62 -0.64
N GLU A 139 -16.69 -25.24 -1.78
CA GLU A 139 -17.82 -26.15 -1.93
C GLU A 139 -17.72 -27.36 -1.00
N LYS A 140 -16.53 -27.95 -0.86
CA LYS A 140 -16.24 -29.03 0.09
C LYS A 140 -16.61 -28.67 1.55
N ARG A 141 -16.58 -27.38 1.88
CA ARG A 141 -16.96 -26.83 3.19
C ARG A 141 -18.44 -26.46 3.29
N GLY A 142 -19.23 -26.72 2.25
CA GLY A 142 -20.66 -26.39 2.18
C GLY A 142 -20.93 -24.89 2.09
N LEU A 143 -19.95 -24.09 1.67
CA LEU A 143 -20.04 -22.64 1.54
C LEU A 143 -20.21 -22.24 0.08
N LYS A 144 -20.76 -21.04 -0.14
CA LYS A 144 -20.87 -20.43 -1.47
C LYS A 144 -19.79 -19.39 -1.68
N LEU A 145 -19.26 -19.31 -2.89
CA LEU A 145 -18.16 -18.40 -3.22
C LEU A 145 -18.53 -16.93 -2.98
N GLU A 146 -19.77 -16.54 -3.26
CA GLU A 146 -20.28 -15.18 -3.03
C GLU A 146 -20.36 -14.78 -1.55
N GLU A 147 -20.29 -15.76 -0.65
CA GLU A 147 -20.26 -15.57 0.80
C GLU A 147 -18.85 -15.60 1.37
N VAL A 148 -17.82 -15.63 0.49
CA VAL A 148 -16.41 -15.66 0.90
C VAL A 148 -15.79 -14.27 0.78
N GLN A 149 -15.21 -13.82 1.88
CA GLN A 149 -14.30 -12.69 1.92
C GLN A 149 -12.87 -13.23 1.90
N VAL A 150 -12.06 -12.68 0.99
CA VAL A 150 -10.63 -12.96 0.96
C VAL A 150 -9.90 -11.77 1.57
N ASP A 151 -8.99 -12.06 2.48
CA ASP A 151 -8.12 -11.09 3.11
C ASP A 151 -6.67 -11.43 2.76
N THR A 152 -5.95 -10.45 2.22
CA THR A 152 -4.61 -10.63 1.69
C THR A 152 -3.58 -10.11 2.69
N TRP A 153 -2.56 -10.92 2.95
CA TRP A 153 -1.51 -10.63 3.92
C TRP A 153 -0.13 -10.78 3.31
N ALA A 154 0.82 -9.97 3.76
CA ALA A 154 2.23 -10.21 3.47
C ALA A 154 2.62 -11.62 3.95
N SER A 155 3.48 -12.30 3.18
CA SER A 155 3.81 -13.72 3.45
C SER A 155 4.45 -13.98 4.81
N GLY A 156 5.00 -12.97 5.46
CA GLY A 156 5.70 -13.14 6.72
C GLY A 156 6.98 -13.94 6.55
N ILE A 157 7.16 -15.00 7.34
CA ILE A 157 8.32 -15.89 7.23
C ILE A 157 8.10 -16.82 6.03
N LEU A 158 9.05 -16.79 5.10
CA LEU A 158 9.12 -17.70 3.96
C LEU A 158 9.84 -18.99 4.37
N ASP A 159 9.37 -20.13 3.88
CA ASP A 159 10.13 -21.38 3.95
C ASP A 159 11.33 -21.38 2.96
N ASP A 160 12.11 -22.43 2.97
CA ASP A 160 13.33 -22.49 2.14
C ASP A 160 13.01 -22.54 0.63
N GLU A 161 11.92 -23.18 0.23
CA GLU A 161 11.49 -23.28 -1.17
C GLU A 161 10.91 -21.93 -1.65
N GLU A 162 10.05 -21.31 -0.85
CA GLU A 162 9.51 -19.98 -1.12
C GLU A 162 10.63 -18.94 -1.26
N ARG A 163 11.63 -18.98 -0.36
CA ARG A 163 12.79 -18.10 -0.39
C ARG A 163 13.66 -18.35 -1.62
N ALA A 164 13.94 -19.61 -1.93
CA ALA A 164 14.73 -19.99 -3.09
C ALA A 164 14.06 -19.61 -4.42
N SER A 165 12.73 -19.56 -4.46
CA SER A 165 11.97 -19.14 -5.65
C SER A 165 12.20 -17.67 -6.01
N GLY A 166 12.55 -16.83 -5.03
CA GLY A 166 12.64 -15.37 -5.17
C GLY A 166 11.30 -14.70 -5.51
N ALA A 167 10.19 -15.43 -5.46
CA ALA A 167 8.87 -14.92 -5.84
C ALA A 167 8.36 -13.87 -4.85
N ARG A 168 7.56 -12.92 -5.35
CA ARG A 168 6.85 -11.95 -4.50
C ARG A 168 5.51 -12.54 -4.10
N LEU A 169 5.48 -13.13 -2.91
CA LEU A 169 4.36 -13.92 -2.44
C LEU A 169 3.47 -13.15 -1.47
N LEU A 170 2.15 -13.36 -1.58
CA LEU A 170 1.16 -12.97 -0.59
C LEU A 170 0.33 -14.19 -0.16
N ARG A 171 -0.10 -14.19 1.10
CA ARG A 171 -1.01 -15.21 1.64
C ARG A 171 -2.43 -14.66 1.70
N CYS A 172 -3.38 -15.41 1.14
CA CYS A 172 -4.79 -15.09 1.15
C CYS A 172 -5.50 -15.97 2.18
N LEU A 173 -6.10 -15.34 3.18
CA LEU A 173 -6.93 -15.96 4.19
C LEU A 173 -8.39 -15.81 3.80
N PHE A 174 -9.20 -16.79 4.18
CA PHE A 174 -10.61 -16.86 3.80
C PHE A 174 -11.51 -16.70 5.00
N TYR A 175 -12.59 -15.97 4.83
CA TYR A 175 -13.59 -15.71 5.86
C TYR A 175 -14.97 -15.92 5.29
N HIS A 176 -15.87 -16.54 6.06
CA HIS A 176 -17.28 -16.68 5.70
C HIS A 176 -18.05 -15.42 6.09
N ARG A 177 -18.65 -14.77 5.10
CA ARG A 177 -19.46 -13.56 5.25
C ARG A 177 -20.89 -13.81 4.74
N PRO A 178 -21.77 -14.40 5.57
CA PRO A 178 -23.17 -14.62 5.19
C PRO A 178 -23.88 -13.32 4.83
N PRO A 179 -24.96 -13.38 4.03
CA PRO A 179 -25.73 -12.21 3.68
C PRO A 179 -26.21 -11.42 4.93
N GLY A 180 -26.00 -10.11 4.89
CA GLY A 180 -26.40 -9.20 5.97
C GLY A 180 -25.40 -9.05 7.10
N HIS A 181 -24.24 -9.74 7.06
CA HIS A 181 -23.13 -9.53 7.99
C HIS A 181 -22.07 -8.62 7.36
N LYS A 182 -21.66 -7.58 8.08
CA LYS A 182 -20.66 -6.61 7.59
C LYS A 182 -19.24 -7.05 7.90
N ASN A 183 -19.01 -7.65 9.09
CA ASN A 183 -17.69 -8.06 9.53
C ASN A 183 -17.48 -9.57 9.32
N PRO A 184 -16.60 -10.00 8.41
CA PRO A 184 -16.31 -11.40 8.15
C PRO A 184 -15.32 -12.01 9.15
N HIS A 185 -14.49 -11.21 9.82
CA HIS A 185 -13.33 -11.66 10.59
C HIS A 185 -13.68 -12.55 11.80
N HIS A 186 -14.94 -12.59 12.19
CA HIS A 186 -15.42 -13.52 13.23
C HIS A 186 -15.61 -14.96 12.76
N ARG A 187 -15.52 -15.20 11.44
CA ARG A 187 -15.79 -16.52 10.82
C ARG A 187 -14.67 -16.90 9.87
N PRO A 188 -13.46 -17.17 10.38
CA PRO A 188 -12.38 -17.66 9.55
C PRO A 188 -12.77 -19.02 8.94
N ILE A 189 -12.40 -19.22 7.70
CA ILE A 189 -12.46 -20.54 7.04
C ILE A 189 -11.12 -21.20 7.32
N GLU A 190 -11.08 -21.91 8.45
CA GLU A 190 -9.84 -22.52 8.92
C GLU A 190 -9.37 -23.66 8.01
N GLY A 191 -8.06 -23.88 8.01
CA GLY A 191 -7.43 -24.93 7.22
C GLY A 191 -7.41 -24.67 5.72
N LEU A 192 -7.63 -23.41 5.29
CA LEU A 192 -7.56 -23.01 3.89
C LEU A 192 -6.74 -21.72 3.75
N VAL A 193 -5.65 -21.79 3.02
CA VAL A 193 -4.77 -20.63 2.70
C VAL A 193 -4.32 -20.75 1.25
N ALA A 194 -4.43 -19.68 0.48
CA ALA A 194 -3.84 -19.60 -0.84
C ALA A 194 -2.58 -18.73 -0.82
N VAL A 195 -1.55 -19.14 -1.56
CA VAL A 195 -0.33 -18.36 -1.78
C VAL A 195 -0.34 -17.88 -3.22
N VAL A 196 -0.21 -16.57 -3.41
CA VAL A 196 -0.26 -15.92 -4.73
C VAL A 196 1.11 -15.34 -5.05
N ASP A 197 1.62 -15.62 -6.25
CA ASP A 197 2.77 -14.95 -6.83
C ASP A 197 2.29 -13.69 -7.56
N LEU A 198 2.65 -12.52 -7.06
CA LEU A 198 2.26 -11.21 -7.61
C LEU A 198 2.88 -10.92 -8.98
N ALA A 199 4.01 -11.54 -9.31
CA ALA A 199 4.64 -11.32 -10.61
C ALA A 199 3.94 -12.11 -11.73
N LYS A 200 3.31 -13.24 -11.36
CA LYS A 200 2.59 -14.12 -12.29
C LYS A 200 1.09 -13.95 -12.26
N ASP A 201 0.54 -13.29 -11.22
CA ASP A 201 -0.90 -13.25 -10.93
C ASP A 201 -1.52 -14.68 -10.88
N GLU A 202 -0.85 -15.59 -10.16
CA GLU A 202 -1.26 -17.01 -10.06
C GLU A 202 -1.28 -17.50 -8.61
N VAL A 203 -2.22 -18.41 -8.31
CA VAL A 203 -2.18 -19.20 -7.07
C VAL A 203 -1.13 -20.28 -7.22
N VAL A 204 0.03 -20.08 -6.64
CA VAL A 204 1.17 -21.02 -6.71
C VAL A 204 1.02 -22.17 -5.73
N GLN A 205 0.34 -21.94 -4.59
CA GLN A 205 0.08 -22.97 -3.60
C GLN A 205 -1.32 -22.81 -3.01
N LEU A 206 -2.02 -23.92 -2.81
CA LEU A 206 -3.25 -23.96 -2.04
C LEU A 206 -3.06 -24.97 -0.90
N VAL A 207 -3.04 -24.46 0.32
CA VAL A 207 -3.00 -25.28 1.55
C VAL A 207 -4.42 -25.55 1.96
N ASP A 208 -4.85 -26.83 1.88
CA ASP A 208 -6.15 -27.33 2.37
C ASP A 208 -5.89 -28.47 3.36
N THR A 209 -5.93 -28.18 4.64
CA THR A 209 -5.68 -29.17 5.71
C THR A 209 -6.94 -29.94 6.13
N GLY A 210 -8.05 -29.73 5.44
CA GLY A 210 -9.33 -30.37 5.69
C GLY A 210 -10.42 -29.40 6.10
N VAL A 211 -11.61 -29.96 6.32
CA VAL A 211 -12.80 -29.17 6.67
C VAL A 211 -12.86 -28.97 8.17
N VAL A 212 -12.75 -27.72 8.60
CA VAL A 212 -13.08 -27.29 9.96
C VAL A 212 -14.44 -26.58 9.88
N PRO A 213 -15.41 -26.94 10.71
CA PRO A 213 -16.72 -26.27 10.72
C PRO A 213 -16.56 -24.77 11.01
N THR A 214 -17.14 -23.94 10.14
CA THR A 214 -17.16 -22.48 10.40
C THR A 214 -18.12 -22.14 11.54
N VAL A 215 -17.83 -21.07 12.26
CA VAL A 215 -18.73 -20.55 13.28
C VAL A 215 -20.11 -20.27 12.66
N PRO A 216 -21.21 -20.81 13.21
CA PRO A 216 -22.55 -20.58 12.70
C PRO A 216 -22.84 -19.06 12.58
N ALA A 217 -23.61 -18.70 11.56
CA ALA A 217 -24.12 -17.34 11.47
C ALA A 217 -25.08 -17.09 12.63
N SER A 218 -24.71 -16.23 13.54
CA SER A 218 -25.55 -15.76 14.62
C SER A 218 -26.65 -14.82 14.09
N LYS A 219 -27.39 -14.16 14.95
CA LYS A 219 -28.39 -13.17 14.53
C LYS A 219 -27.76 -12.10 13.65
N LYS A 220 -28.49 -11.67 12.63
CA LYS A 220 -28.05 -10.61 11.72
C LYS A 220 -27.59 -9.39 12.51
N GLY A 221 -26.40 -8.90 12.24
CA GLY A 221 -25.84 -7.72 12.88
C GLY A 221 -25.29 -7.91 14.29
N GLU A 222 -25.34 -9.14 14.86
CA GLU A 222 -24.90 -9.37 16.25
C GLU A 222 -23.44 -9.02 16.51
N LEU A 223 -22.58 -9.16 15.50
CA LEU A 223 -21.16 -8.85 15.57
C LEU A 223 -20.78 -7.58 14.77
N ASP A 224 -21.77 -6.87 14.27
CA ASP A 224 -21.56 -5.62 13.56
C ASP A 224 -21.53 -4.43 14.53
N GLU A 225 -20.90 -3.34 14.12
CA GLU A 225 -20.82 -2.09 14.90
C GLU A 225 -22.20 -1.60 15.39
N SER A 226 -23.24 -1.77 14.56
CA SER A 226 -24.63 -1.40 14.91
C SER A 226 -25.24 -2.21 16.06
N ALA A 227 -24.67 -3.38 16.40
CA ALA A 227 -25.11 -4.21 17.49
C ALA A 227 -24.38 -3.93 18.82
N GLN A 228 -23.34 -3.12 18.78
CA GLN A 228 -22.58 -2.75 19.97
C GLN A 228 -23.20 -1.50 20.62
N PRO A 229 -23.46 -1.52 21.93
CA PRO A 229 -23.87 -0.31 22.63
C PRO A 229 -22.75 0.72 22.57
N SER A 230 -23.10 1.97 22.43
CA SER A 230 -22.13 3.06 22.56
C SER A 230 -21.47 2.99 23.94
N LEU A 231 -20.19 2.71 23.97
CA LEU A 231 -19.41 2.71 25.21
C LEU A 231 -19.02 4.11 25.68
N ARG A 232 -19.36 5.13 24.88
CA ARG A 232 -19.07 6.55 25.23
C ARG A 232 -20.35 7.35 25.27
N GLU A 233 -20.72 7.80 26.44
CA GLU A 233 -21.83 8.74 26.63
C GLU A 233 -21.48 10.17 26.19
N LYS A 234 -20.20 10.50 26.07
CA LYS A 234 -19.70 11.81 25.64
C LYS A 234 -18.55 11.66 24.64
N PRO A 235 -18.43 12.56 23.64
CA PRO A 235 -17.24 12.64 22.82
C PRO A 235 -16.00 12.87 23.70
N SER A 236 -14.89 12.21 23.35
CA SER A 236 -13.60 12.59 23.95
C SER A 236 -13.25 14.01 23.50
N THR A 237 -13.17 14.92 24.44
CA THR A 237 -12.64 16.28 24.22
C THR A 237 -11.16 16.22 23.92
#